data_3d6be0a94cd72ec87a75aca4238d937b
#
_entry.id   3d6be0a94cd72ec87a75aca4238d937b
#
_cell.length_a   1.000
_cell.length_b   1.000
_cell.length_c   1.000
_cell.angle_alpha   90.00
_cell.angle_beta   90.00
_cell.angle_gamma   90.00
#
_symmetry.space_group_name_H-M   'P 1'
#
loop_
_entity.id
_entity.type
_entity.pdbx_description
1 polymer ?
#
loop_
_entity_poly.entity_id
_entity_poly.type
_entity_poly.pdbx_seq_one_letter_code
_entity_poly.pdbx_strand_id
1 'polypeptide(L)'
;MRVRAPATTANLGPAFDCAAVALDLWNELEVGEGDEEPDERHLGVRAFARVAPPDGRTFTFTDRIPRERGLGSSAAVIALGLVAGALAAGREADPEELLAAGLPLEGHGDNLAAALAGGVCLTWSGRIARVADSLPAVPLAVVPEATVSTEAARAALPVQVPHVDAAFTAGRAAVLGAALASGSEELFVGALDDRLHEPYRAAKAPLLAAVRAGLPAGALGATLSGSGPTVIVWARERDADSCAEELVGRHPDAQIIRLAVATTGAGVA
;
A
#
# COMPACT_ATOMS: atom_id res chain seq x y z
N MET A 1 0.00 -12.74 22.39
CA MET A 1 1.09 -12.28 21.51
C MET A 1 0.66 -10.99 20.83
N ARG A 2 1.63 -10.14 20.46
CA ARG A 2 1.33 -8.87 19.76
C ARG A 2 2.10 -8.81 18.45
N VAL A 3 1.39 -8.47 17.39
CA VAL A 3 1.95 -8.33 16.03
C VAL A 3 1.55 -6.97 15.44
N ARG A 4 2.35 -6.45 14.52
CA ARG A 4 2.07 -5.21 13.79
C ARG A 4 2.25 -5.42 12.29
N ALA A 5 1.53 -4.65 11.48
CA ALA A 5 1.68 -4.64 10.03
C ALA A 5 1.68 -3.20 9.50
N PRO A 6 2.53 -2.88 8.52
CA PRO A 6 2.65 -1.54 7.98
C PRO A 6 1.52 -1.18 7.03
N ALA A 7 1.25 0.12 6.88
CA ALA A 7 0.54 0.67 5.74
C ALA A 7 1.31 0.41 4.45
N THR A 8 0.65 0.55 3.32
CA THR A 8 1.30 0.39 2.01
C THR A 8 0.77 1.39 1.00
N THR A 9 1.59 1.77 0.03
CA THR A 9 1.15 2.42 -1.20
C THR A 9 1.50 1.54 -2.38
N ALA A 10 0.53 1.30 -3.26
CA ALA A 10 0.70 0.44 -4.42
C ALA A 10 0.57 1.19 -5.74
N ASN A 11 0.96 0.54 -6.82
CA ASN A 11 0.96 0.99 -8.20
C ASN A 11 2.05 2.03 -8.53
N LEU A 12 2.37 2.96 -7.67
CA LEU A 12 3.40 4.00 -7.85
C LEU A 12 3.31 4.69 -9.23
N GLY A 13 2.09 4.93 -9.74
CA GLY A 13 1.80 5.32 -11.10
C GLY A 13 1.71 4.10 -12.03
N PRO A 14 2.74 3.76 -12.83
CA PRO A 14 2.60 2.80 -13.94
C PRO A 14 2.66 1.32 -13.55
N ALA A 15 3.02 0.98 -12.32
CA ALA A 15 3.20 -0.42 -11.89
C ALA A 15 1.91 -1.03 -11.31
N PHE A 16 0.83 -0.91 -12.08
CA PHE A 16 -0.49 -1.39 -11.69
C PHE A 16 -0.48 -2.88 -11.34
N ASP A 17 -0.99 -3.21 -10.13
CA ASP A 17 -1.08 -4.55 -9.56
C ASP A 17 0.27 -5.31 -9.42
N CYS A 18 1.42 -4.63 -9.55
CA CYS A 18 2.72 -5.31 -9.50
C CYS A 18 3.78 -4.65 -8.62
N ALA A 19 3.58 -3.43 -8.12
CA ALA A 19 4.53 -2.80 -7.20
C ALA A 19 3.83 -2.16 -6.01
N ALA A 20 4.44 -2.28 -4.83
CA ALA A 20 4.01 -1.58 -3.63
C ALA A 20 5.19 -1.30 -2.70
N VAL A 21 4.98 -0.33 -1.82
CA VAL A 21 5.94 0.09 -0.79
C VAL A 21 5.28 0.01 0.58
N ALA A 22 5.96 -0.61 1.53
CA ALA A 22 5.56 -0.57 2.93
C ALA A 22 5.92 0.79 3.55
N LEU A 23 5.00 1.34 4.33
CA LEU A 23 5.10 2.67 4.93
C LEU A 23 5.06 2.58 6.46
N ASP A 24 5.78 3.44 7.17
CA ASP A 24 5.95 3.42 8.63
C ASP A 24 4.74 3.93 9.44
N LEU A 25 3.55 3.58 8.99
CA LEU A 25 2.28 3.75 9.70
C LEU A 25 1.69 2.35 9.97
N TRP A 26 1.40 2.03 11.24
CA TRP A 26 1.21 0.65 11.66
C TRP A 26 -0.16 0.39 12.27
N ASN A 27 -0.80 -0.71 11.85
CA ASN A 27 -1.86 -1.36 12.60
C ASN A 27 -1.27 -2.45 13.51
N GLU A 28 -1.98 -2.79 14.58
CA GLU A 28 -1.56 -3.79 15.55
C GLU A 28 -2.68 -4.79 15.83
N LEU A 29 -2.29 -6.01 16.15
CA LEU A 29 -3.18 -7.07 16.62
C LEU A 29 -2.57 -7.68 17.88
N GLU A 30 -3.37 -7.74 18.95
CA GLU A 30 -3.09 -8.53 20.12
C GLU A 30 -3.96 -9.78 20.11
N VAL A 31 -3.33 -10.96 20.23
CA VAL A 31 -4.00 -12.25 20.35
C VAL A 31 -3.75 -12.79 21.76
N GLY A 32 -4.83 -12.96 22.50
CA GLY A 32 -4.87 -13.56 23.84
C GLY A 32 -5.50 -14.96 23.84
N GLU A 33 -5.62 -15.56 25.03
CA GLU A 33 -6.45 -16.72 25.28
C GLU A 33 -7.80 -16.28 25.82
N GLY A 34 -8.87 -16.96 25.48
CA GLY A 34 -10.23 -16.65 25.94
C GLY A 34 -11.26 -17.60 25.37
N ASP A 35 -12.42 -17.66 26.03
CA ASP A 35 -13.53 -18.56 25.67
C ASP A 35 -14.61 -17.87 24.81
N GLU A 36 -14.37 -16.59 24.42
CA GLU A 36 -15.29 -15.87 23.53
C GLU A 36 -15.21 -16.43 22.11
N GLU A 37 -16.36 -16.57 21.44
CA GLU A 37 -16.39 -16.96 20.03
C GLU A 37 -15.71 -15.86 19.18
N PRO A 38 -14.71 -16.21 18.35
CA PRO A 38 -14.05 -15.24 17.47
C PRO A 38 -15.05 -14.65 16.47
N ASP A 39 -14.98 -13.34 16.20
CA ASP A 39 -15.78 -12.73 15.13
C ASP A 39 -15.24 -13.14 13.75
N GLU A 40 -15.76 -14.24 13.22
CA GLU A 40 -15.40 -14.77 11.90
C GLU A 40 -15.76 -13.83 10.73
N ARG A 41 -16.50 -12.74 10.96
CA ARG A 41 -16.76 -11.71 9.95
C ARG A 41 -15.58 -10.75 9.83
N HIS A 42 -14.80 -10.61 10.90
CA HIS A 42 -13.64 -9.72 10.90
C HIS A 42 -12.53 -10.25 9.98
N LEU A 43 -12.08 -9.43 9.04
CA LEU A 43 -11.12 -9.83 7.99
C LEU A 43 -9.81 -10.41 8.54
N GLY A 44 -9.29 -9.85 9.64
CA GLY A 44 -8.08 -10.32 10.29
C GLY A 44 -8.26 -11.67 10.99
N VAL A 45 -9.45 -11.95 11.56
CA VAL A 45 -9.77 -13.26 12.13
C VAL A 45 -9.90 -14.31 11.04
N ARG A 46 -10.54 -13.95 9.92
CA ARG A 46 -10.60 -14.83 8.73
C ARG A 46 -9.22 -15.14 8.17
N ALA A 47 -8.33 -14.15 8.16
CA ALA A 47 -6.94 -14.34 7.73
C ALA A 47 -6.18 -15.26 8.71
N PHE A 48 -6.34 -15.07 10.01
CA PHE A 48 -5.78 -15.97 11.03
C PHE A 48 -6.26 -17.42 10.82
N ALA A 49 -7.56 -17.61 10.59
CA ALA A 49 -8.17 -18.92 10.37
C ALA A 49 -7.68 -19.66 9.10
N ARG A 50 -7.02 -18.94 8.16
CA ARG A 50 -6.34 -19.58 7.01
C ARG A 50 -5.08 -20.34 7.40
N VAL A 51 -4.52 -20.06 8.59
CA VAL A 51 -3.22 -20.58 9.03
C VAL A 51 -3.33 -21.40 10.31
N ALA A 52 -4.17 -20.98 11.28
CA ALA A 52 -4.38 -21.65 12.56
C ALA A 52 -5.85 -21.56 13.00
N PRO A 53 -6.36 -22.51 13.82
CA PRO A 53 -7.69 -22.41 14.41
C PRO A 53 -7.81 -21.15 15.28
N PRO A 54 -8.88 -20.34 15.13
CA PRO A 54 -9.11 -19.16 15.95
C PRO A 54 -9.74 -19.47 17.33
N ASP A 55 -10.26 -20.70 17.52
CA ASP A 55 -10.97 -21.10 18.75
C ASP A 55 -10.08 -20.97 20.00
N GLY A 56 -10.69 -20.57 21.12
CA GLY A 56 -10.00 -20.36 22.39
C GLY A 56 -9.08 -19.12 22.40
N ARG A 57 -9.27 -18.19 21.47
CA ARG A 57 -8.47 -16.98 21.34
C ARG A 57 -9.32 -15.71 21.27
N THR A 58 -8.74 -14.63 21.80
CA THR A 58 -9.28 -13.28 21.69
C THR A 58 -8.43 -12.46 20.73
N PHE A 59 -9.08 -11.54 19.99
CA PHE A 59 -8.44 -10.71 18.99
C PHE A 59 -8.77 -9.23 19.23
N THR A 60 -7.74 -8.42 19.53
CA THR A 60 -7.88 -6.97 19.72
C THR A 60 -7.08 -6.24 18.65
N PHE A 61 -7.79 -5.57 17.73
CA PHE A 61 -7.19 -4.79 16.66
C PHE A 61 -7.09 -3.32 17.04
N THR A 62 -5.95 -2.72 16.73
CA THR A 62 -5.71 -1.27 16.85
C THR A 62 -5.41 -0.73 15.46
N ASP A 63 -6.39 -0.03 14.88
CA ASP A 63 -6.30 0.53 13.54
C ASP A 63 -5.86 2.00 13.57
N ARG A 64 -4.70 2.30 12.98
CA ARG A 64 -4.19 3.65 12.78
C ARG A 64 -4.11 4.01 11.29
N ILE A 65 -4.11 2.99 10.41
CA ILE A 65 -4.11 3.18 8.96
C ILE A 65 -5.52 3.57 8.51
N PRO A 66 -5.69 4.72 7.83
CA PRO A 66 -7.00 5.17 7.35
C PRO A 66 -7.66 4.14 6.44
N ARG A 67 -8.87 3.72 6.81
CA ARG A 67 -9.63 2.72 6.06
C ARG A 67 -10.20 3.29 4.75
N GLU A 68 -10.23 2.48 3.68
CA GLU A 68 -10.82 2.84 2.37
C GLU A 68 -10.22 4.10 1.74
N ARG A 69 -8.94 4.39 2.02
CA ARG A 69 -8.23 5.56 1.51
C ARG A 69 -6.98 5.23 0.69
N GLY A 70 -6.81 3.96 0.28
CA GLY A 70 -5.70 3.57 -0.59
C GLY A 70 -4.35 3.39 0.11
N LEU A 71 -4.33 3.34 1.45
CA LEU A 71 -3.11 3.11 2.24
C LEU A 71 -2.96 1.65 2.71
N GLY A 72 -3.55 0.69 2.01
CA GLY A 72 -3.38 -0.74 2.26
C GLY A 72 -3.94 -1.25 3.59
N SER A 73 -4.96 -0.57 4.18
CA SER A 73 -5.54 -0.96 5.47
C SER A 73 -6.08 -2.39 5.48
N SER A 74 -6.74 -2.85 4.40
CA SER A 74 -7.20 -4.24 4.24
C SER A 74 -6.02 -5.22 4.26
N ALA A 75 -5.01 -4.97 3.43
CA ALA A 75 -3.82 -5.79 3.35
C ALA A 75 -3.08 -5.87 4.69
N ALA A 76 -2.97 -4.76 5.43
CA ALA A 76 -2.38 -4.74 6.76
C ALA A 76 -3.16 -5.62 7.75
N VAL A 77 -4.50 -5.54 7.76
CA VAL A 77 -5.36 -6.38 8.62
C VAL A 77 -5.24 -7.87 8.26
N ILE A 78 -5.17 -8.20 6.96
CA ILE A 78 -4.94 -9.57 6.50
C ILE A 78 -3.54 -10.03 6.95
N ALA A 79 -2.50 -9.23 6.73
CA ALA A 79 -1.13 -9.56 7.12
C ALA A 79 -1.00 -9.82 8.64
N LEU A 80 -1.68 -8.99 9.47
CA LEU A 80 -1.76 -9.21 10.91
C LEU A 80 -2.31 -10.60 11.27
N GLY A 81 -3.46 -10.95 10.67
CA GLY A 81 -4.10 -12.25 10.92
C GLY A 81 -3.23 -13.42 10.48
N LEU A 82 -2.65 -13.35 9.28
CA LEU A 82 -1.79 -14.41 8.73
C LEU A 82 -0.54 -14.64 9.58
N VAL A 83 0.17 -13.56 9.94
CA VAL A 83 1.38 -13.63 10.75
C VAL A 83 1.06 -14.14 12.15
N ALA A 84 0.01 -13.62 12.79
CA ALA A 84 -0.42 -14.11 14.09
C ALA A 84 -0.81 -15.59 14.05
N GLY A 85 -1.47 -16.04 12.98
CA GLY A 85 -1.81 -17.45 12.75
C GLY A 85 -0.58 -18.33 12.59
N ALA A 86 0.45 -17.90 11.83
CA ALA A 86 1.70 -18.63 11.68
C ALA A 86 2.43 -18.78 13.02
N LEU A 87 2.56 -17.69 13.77
CA LEU A 87 3.18 -17.69 15.11
C LEU A 87 2.40 -18.57 16.09
N ALA A 88 1.06 -18.53 16.06
CA ALA A 88 0.21 -19.37 16.89
C ALA A 88 0.35 -20.86 16.57
N ALA A 89 0.64 -21.20 15.33
CA ALA A 89 0.93 -22.56 14.87
C ALA A 89 2.39 -22.99 15.11
N GLY A 90 3.23 -22.13 15.71
CA GLY A 90 4.65 -22.40 15.90
C GLY A 90 5.46 -22.46 14.62
N ARG A 91 4.99 -21.76 13.56
CA ARG A 91 5.62 -21.74 12.23
C ARG A 91 6.31 -20.40 12.00
N GLU A 92 7.32 -20.42 11.14
CA GLU A 92 7.88 -19.20 10.58
C GLU A 92 6.86 -18.50 9.68
N ALA A 93 6.82 -17.17 9.72
CA ALA A 93 5.96 -16.35 8.89
C ALA A 93 6.63 -16.08 7.54
N ASP A 94 6.68 -17.09 6.66
CA ASP A 94 7.21 -16.92 5.31
C ASP A 94 6.29 -16.01 4.45
N PRO A 95 6.79 -14.89 3.91
CA PRO A 95 5.95 -13.93 3.19
C PRO A 95 5.27 -14.49 1.93
N GLU A 96 5.90 -15.40 1.17
CA GLU A 96 5.30 -15.97 -0.04
C GLU A 96 4.22 -17.00 0.30
N GLU A 97 4.44 -17.85 1.33
CA GLU A 97 3.41 -18.76 1.83
C GLU A 97 2.18 -17.98 2.35
N LEU A 98 2.43 -16.93 3.13
CA LEU A 98 1.36 -16.09 3.69
C LEU A 98 0.66 -15.27 2.61
N LEU A 99 1.38 -14.79 1.58
CA LEU A 99 0.76 -14.16 0.42
C LEU A 99 -0.22 -15.12 -0.27
N ALA A 100 0.21 -16.35 -0.54
CA ALA A 100 -0.64 -17.37 -1.16
C ALA A 100 -1.90 -17.66 -0.32
N ALA A 101 -1.79 -17.72 1.00
CA ALA A 101 -2.92 -17.90 1.91
C ALA A 101 -3.87 -16.70 1.94
N GLY A 102 -3.35 -15.47 1.80
CA GLY A 102 -4.10 -14.22 1.87
C GLY A 102 -4.74 -13.76 0.56
N LEU A 103 -4.19 -14.15 -0.61
CA LEU A 103 -4.69 -13.75 -1.92
C LEU A 103 -6.20 -13.99 -2.12
N PRO A 104 -6.81 -15.10 -1.67
CA PRO A 104 -8.25 -15.29 -1.79
C PRO A 104 -9.11 -14.31 -0.97
N LEU A 105 -8.50 -13.62 0.02
CA LEU A 105 -9.16 -12.61 0.84
C LEU A 105 -8.99 -11.19 0.28
N GLU A 106 -7.82 -10.89 -0.28
CA GLU A 106 -7.47 -9.55 -0.78
C GLU A 106 -7.79 -9.37 -2.26
N GLY A 107 -7.65 -10.42 -3.06
CA GLY A 107 -7.91 -10.41 -4.51
C GLY A 107 -6.73 -9.92 -5.37
N HIS A 108 -5.75 -9.22 -4.80
CA HIS A 108 -4.53 -8.74 -5.47
C HIS A 108 -3.35 -8.75 -4.49
N GLY A 109 -2.15 -8.95 -5.06
CA GLY A 109 -0.98 -9.28 -4.26
C GLY A 109 -0.09 -8.13 -3.83
N ASP A 110 -0.17 -6.98 -4.48
CA ASP A 110 0.78 -5.87 -4.35
C ASP A 110 0.88 -5.30 -2.92
N ASN A 111 -0.25 -4.78 -2.38
CA ASN A 111 -0.29 -4.26 -1.02
C ASN A 111 0.03 -5.35 0.01
N LEU A 112 -0.53 -6.56 -0.15
CA LEU A 112 -0.31 -7.66 0.79
C LEU A 112 1.16 -8.11 0.78
N ALA A 113 1.80 -8.18 -0.39
CA ALA A 113 3.21 -8.50 -0.51
C ALA A 113 4.09 -7.50 0.26
N ALA A 114 3.85 -6.19 0.07
CA ALA A 114 4.59 -5.16 0.79
C ALA A 114 4.28 -5.17 2.30
N ALA A 115 3.03 -5.39 2.69
CA ALA A 115 2.67 -5.51 4.11
C ALA A 115 3.35 -6.71 4.80
N LEU A 116 3.52 -7.83 4.10
CA LEU A 116 4.18 -9.02 4.64
C LEU A 116 5.71 -8.92 4.63
N ALA A 117 6.31 -8.43 3.55
CA ALA A 117 7.76 -8.45 3.37
C ALA A 117 8.48 -7.16 3.84
N GLY A 118 7.76 -6.03 3.91
CA GLY A 118 8.36 -4.71 4.12
C GLY A 118 9.16 -4.22 2.90
N GLY A 119 9.68 -2.99 2.99
CA GLY A 119 10.48 -2.40 1.93
C GLY A 119 9.69 -2.06 0.67
N VAL A 120 10.38 -2.07 -0.46
CA VAL A 120 9.83 -1.86 -1.80
C VAL A 120 9.71 -3.21 -2.47
N CYS A 121 8.50 -3.62 -2.81
CA CYS A 121 8.20 -4.95 -3.36
C CYS A 121 7.67 -4.88 -4.79
N LEU A 122 8.17 -5.81 -5.60
CA LEU A 122 7.54 -6.21 -6.86
C LEU A 122 6.88 -7.57 -6.66
N THR A 123 5.71 -7.78 -7.27
CA THR A 123 4.98 -9.04 -7.18
C THR A 123 4.49 -9.50 -8.56
N TRP A 124 4.53 -10.79 -8.79
CA TRP A 124 4.01 -11.44 -10.00
C TRP A 124 3.72 -12.91 -9.72
N SER A 125 2.61 -13.40 -10.21
CA SER A 125 2.25 -14.84 -10.09
C SER A 125 2.39 -15.40 -8.66
N GLY A 126 2.06 -14.60 -7.63
CA GLY A 126 2.17 -15.01 -6.23
C GLY A 126 3.59 -14.97 -5.64
N ARG A 127 4.59 -14.49 -6.40
CA ARG A 127 5.97 -14.29 -5.92
C ARG A 127 6.18 -12.87 -5.43
N ILE A 128 7.13 -12.70 -4.52
CA ILE A 128 7.56 -11.43 -3.98
C ILE A 128 9.05 -11.22 -4.27
N ALA A 129 9.40 -10.08 -4.84
CA ALA A 129 10.78 -9.59 -4.86
C ALA A 129 10.85 -8.27 -4.07
N ARG A 130 11.46 -8.29 -2.90
CA ARG A 130 11.84 -7.07 -2.21
C ARG A 130 13.10 -6.53 -2.89
N VAL A 131 12.96 -5.40 -3.58
CA VAL A 131 14.01 -4.84 -4.46
C VAL A 131 14.79 -3.70 -3.82
N ALA A 132 14.24 -3.06 -2.77
CA ALA A 132 14.92 -1.99 -2.04
C ALA A 132 14.35 -1.82 -0.62
N ASP A 133 15.15 -1.17 0.25
CA ASP A 133 14.77 -0.77 1.61
C ASP A 133 14.49 0.73 1.74
N SER A 134 14.69 1.47 0.65
CA SER A 134 14.47 2.91 0.57
C SER A 134 14.05 3.32 -0.84
N LEU A 135 13.55 4.54 -0.96
CA LEU A 135 13.21 5.18 -2.22
C LEU A 135 14.09 6.42 -2.43
N PRO A 136 14.31 6.85 -3.69
CA PRO A 136 14.98 8.12 -3.97
C PRO A 136 14.10 9.35 -3.66
N ALA A 137 13.01 9.16 -2.93
CA ALA A 137 12.02 10.17 -2.57
C ALA A 137 11.35 9.86 -1.23
N VAL A 138 10.90 10.89 -0.54
CA VAL A 138 10.08 10.80 0.67
C VAL A 138 8.60 10.79 0.27
N PRO A 139 7.81 9.81 0.70
CA PRO A 139 6.37 9.78 0.47
C PRO A 139 5.62 10.73 1.43
N LEU A 140 4.94 11.72 0.88
CA LEU A 140 4.00 12.58 1.59
C LEU A 140 2.57 12.16 1.19
N ALA A 141 1.84 11.55 2.12
CA ALA A 141 0.47 11.13 1.86
C ALA A 141 -0.50 12.29 2.07
N VAL A 142 -1.23 12.65 1.02
CA VAL A 142 -2.35 13.59 1.06
C VAL A 142 -3.63 12.78 1.17
N VAL A 143 -4.18 12.68 2.39
CA VAL A 143 -5.29 11.79 2.74
C VAL A 143 -6.56 12.59 2.87
N PRO A 144 -7.51 12.54 1.90
CA PRO A 144 -8.78 13.26 2.00
C PRO A 144 -9.75 12.56 2.96
N GLU A 145 -10.82 13.26 3.38
CA GLU A 145 -11.90 12.65 4.16
C GLU A 145 -12.72 11.63 3.35
N ALA A 146 -12.82 11.83 2.05
CA ALA A 146 -13.53 10.92 1.15
C ALA A 146 -12.95 9.50 1.18
N THR A 147 -13.80 8.51 0.95
CA THR A 147 -13.43 7.10 0.83
C THR A 147 -13.74 6.56 -0.56
N VAL A 148 -12.95 5.62 -1.03
CA VAL A 148 -13.19 4.89 -2.28
C VAL A 148 -12.95 3.40 -2.04
N SER A 149 -13.98 2.57 -2.24
CA SER A 149 -13.78 1.13 -2.17
C SER A 149 -12.95 0.63 -3.35
N THR A 150 -12.13 -0.39 -3.11
CA THR A 150 -11.31 -1.02 -4.16
C THR A 150 -12.17 -1.58 -5.28
N GLU A 151 -13.33 -2.14 -4.95
CA GLU A 151 -14.31 -2.63 -5.94
C GLU A 151 -14.79 -1.50 -6.88
N ALA A 152 -15.20 -0.35 -6.31
CA ALA A 152 -15.64 0.81 -7.08
C ALA A 152 -14.52 1.41 -7.95
N ALA A 153 -13.27 1.41 -7.46
CA ALA A 153 -12.11 1.86 -8.20
C ALA A 153 -11.76 0.90 -9.37
N ARG A 154 -11.91 -0.42 -9.17
CA ARG A 154 -11.72 -1.42 -10.24
C ARG A 154 -12.84 -1.38 -11.27
N ALA A 155 -14.08 -1.20 -10.86
CA ALA A 155 -15.22 -1.07 -11.77
C ALA A 155 -15.13 0.17 -12.69
N ALA A 156 -14.30 1.15 -12.36
CA ALA A 156 -14.03 2.30 -13.22
C ALA A 156 -13.06 2.00 -14.37
N LEU A 157 -12.34 0.87 -14.33
CA LEU A 157 -11.37 0.52 -15.36
C LEU A 157 -12.07 -0.05 -16.60
N PRO A 158 -11.63 0.33 -17.81
CA PRO A 158 -12.18 -0.23 -19.03
C PRO A 158 -11.70 -1.67 -19.25
N VAL A 159 -12.51 -2.46 -19.96
CA VAL A 159 -12.14 -3.84 -20.34
C VAL A 159 -10.95 -3.86 -21.31
N GLN A 160 -10.77 -2.81 -22.09
CA GLN A 160 -9.71 -2.66 -23.09
C GLN A 160 -9.10 -1.27 -23.03
N VAL A 161 -7.81 -1.16 -23.29
CA VAL A 161 -7.09 0.10 -23.41
C VAL A 161 -6.41 0.20 -24.79
N PRO A 162 -6.20 1.40 -25.33
CA PRO A 162 -5.44 1.58 -26.56
C PRO A 162 -4.02 1.01 -26.46
N HIS A 163 -3.54 0.36 -27.51
CA HIS A 163 -2.16 -0.18 -27.55
C HIS A 163 -1.08 0.86 -27.23
N VAL A 164 -1.30 2.12 -27.66
CA VAL A 164 -0.36 3.22 -27.37
C VAL A 164 -0.27 3.52 -25.89
N ASP A 165 -1.37 3.44 -25.14
CA ASP A 165 -1.40 3.68 -23.72
C ASP A 165 -0.83 2.49 -22.94
N ALA A 166 -1.13 1.27 -23.38
CA ALA A 166 -0.51 0.05 -22.84
C ALA A 166 1.02 0.07 -23.02
N ALA A 167 1.52 0.41 -24.21
CA ALA A 167 2.94 0.50 -24.49
C ALA A 167 3.62 1.63 -23.69
N PHE A 168 2.94 2.77 -23.53
CA PHE A 168 3.42 3.88 -22.72
C PHE A 168 3.61 3.43 -21.27
N THR A 169 2.58 2.84 -20.64
CA THR A 169 2.65 2.43 -19.23
C THR A 169 3.62 1.26 -19.03
N ALA A 170 3.70 0.28 -19.96
CA ALA A 170 4.69 -0.78 -19.89
C ALA A 170 6.13 -0.24 -19.91
N GLY A 171 6.41 0.77 -20.76
CA GLY A 171 7.70 1.44 -20.77
C GLY A 171 8.01 2.18 -19.46
N ARG A 172 7.02 2.89 -18.90
CA ARG A 172 7.16 3.57 -17.59
C ARG A 172 7.34 2.60 -16.45
N ALA A 173 6.61 1.46 -16.44
CA ALA A 173 6.78 0.41 -15.44
C ALA A 173 8.19 -0.21 -15.47
N ALA A 174 8.76 -0.43 -16.66
CA ALA A 174 10.13 -0.91 -16.79
C ALA A 174 11.16 0.10 -16.23
N VAL A 175 10.97 1.41 -16.53
CA VAL A 175 11.82 2.49 -15.98
C VAL A 175 11.64 2.57 -14.47
N LEU A 176 10.42 2.44 -13.94
CA LEU A 176 10.18 2.42 -12.49
C LEU A 176 10.90 1.25 -11.82
N GLY A 177 10.81 0.04 -12.37
CA GLY A 177 11.54 -1.12 -11.83
C GLY A 177 13.05 -0.88 -11.74
N ALA A 178 13.65 -0.27 -12.79
CA ALA A 178 15.05 0.13 -12.78
C ALA A 178 15.34 1.22 -11.73
N ALA A 179 14.46 2.21 -11.60
CA ALA A 179 14.57 3.27 -10.59
C ALA A 179 14.56 2.72 -9.16
N LEU A 180 13.61 1.82 -8.86
CA LEU A 180 13.46 1.19 -7.55
C LEU A 180 14.67 0.36 -7.17
N ALA A 181 15.24 -0.40 -8.11
CA ALA A 181 16.41 -1.24 -7.88
C ALA A 181 17.73 -0.45 -7.79
N SER A 182 17.82 0.67 -8.50
CA SER A 182 19.08 1.48 -8.55
C SER A 182 19.10 2.67 -7.58
N GLY A 183 17.93 3.08 -7.03
CA GLY A 183 17.81 4.31 -6.24
C GLY A 183 17.95 5.58 -7.06
N SER A 184 17.82 5.53 -8.40
CA SER A 184 17.98 6.70 -9.28
C SER A 184 16.78 7.64 -9.22
N GLU A 185 16.98 8.88 -8.71
CA GLU A 185 15.95 9.93 -8.72
C GLU A 185 15.50 10.26 -10.15
N GLU A 186 16.44 10.37 -11.10
CA GLU A 186 16.13 10.71 -12.50
C GLU A 186 15.17 9.69 -13.13
N LEU A 187 15.48 8.39 -12.99
CA LEU A 187 14.60 7.33 -13.50
C LEU A 187 13.26 7.32 -12.77
N PHE A 188 13.26 7.54 -11.45
CA PHE A 188 12.04 7.58 -10.65
C PHE A 188 11.09 8.67 -11.14
N VAL A 189 11.58 9.91 -11.27
CA VAL A 189 10.80 11.04 -11.82
C VAL A 189 10.27 10.74 -13.21
N GLY A 190 11.13 10.19 -14.08
CA GLY A 190 10.76 9.82 -15.44
C GLY A 190 9.69 8.72 -15.54
N ALA A 191 9.43 7.99 -14.45
CA ALA A 191 8.55 6.83 -14.46
C ALA A 191 7.11 7.11 -13.96
N LEU A 192 6.85 8.19 -13.21
CA LEU A 192 5.63 8.35 -12.40
C LEU A 192 4.31 8.50 -13.17
N ASP A 193 4.33 8.59 -14.49
CA ASP A 193 3.13 8.75 -15.32
C ASP A 193 2.49 7.40 -15.67
N ASP A 194 1.16 7.35 -15.62
CA ASP A 194 0.34 6.19 -15.96
C ASP A 194 -0.78 6.53 -16.94
N ARG A 195 -1.15 5.54 -17.77
CA ARG A 195 -2.29 5.60 -18.69
C ARG A 195 -3.20 4.37 -18.60
N LEU A 196 -2.94 3.45 -17.63
CA LEU A 196 -3.73 2.23 -17.48
C LEU A 196 -4.82 2.33 -16.42
N HIS A 197 -4.60 3.08 -15.33
CA HIS A 197 -5.57 3.11 -14.23
C HIS A 197 -5.89 4.51 -13.70
N GLU A 198 -4.90 5.39 -13.53
CA GLU A 198 -5.11 6.72 -12.92
C GLU A 198 -6.11 7.58 -13.73
N PRO A 199 -6.03 7.67 -15.08
CA PRO A 199 -6.99 8.47 -15.86
C PRO A 199 -8.44 8.00 -15.69
N TYR A 200 -8.65 6.69 -15.60
CA TYR A 200 -9.99 6.11 -15.45
C TYR A 200 -10.55 6.24 -14.03
N ARG A 201 -9.68 6.39 -13.04
CA ARG A 201 -10.02 6.64 -11.63
C ARG A 201 -10.20 8.12 -11.30
N ALA A 202 -9.84 9.03 -12.22
CA ALA A 202 -9.82 10.48 -11.99
C ALA A 202 -11.15 11.04 -11.45
N ALA A 203 -12.31 10.56 -11.96
CA ALA A 203 -13.62 11.01 -11.49
C ALA A 203 -13.90 10.64 -10.01
N LYS A 204 -13.29 9.56 -9.50
CA LYS A 204 -13.43 9.10 -8.10
C LYS A 204 -12.28 9.59 -7.20
N ALA A 205 -11.18 10.06 -7.79
CA ALA A 205 -10.00 10.54 -7.11
C ALA A 205 -9.53 11.90 -7.70
N PRO A 206 -10.39 12.94 -7.65
CA PRO A 206 -10.08 14.24 -8.26
C PRO A 206 -8.89 14.94 -7.61
N LEU A 207 -8.52 14.55 -6.38
CA LEU A 207 -7.39 15.10 -5.65
C LEU A 207 -6.07 14.95 -6.40
N LEU A 208 -5.85 13.84 -7.15
CA LEU A 208 -4.63 13.64 -7.92
C LEU A 208 -4.40 14.76 -8.95
N ALA A 209 -5.45 15.13 -9.69
CA ALA A 209 -5.35 16.23 -10.66
C ALA A 209 -5.08 17.57 -9.98
N ALA A 210 -5.75 17.84 -8.86
CA ALA A 210 -5.54 19.07 -8.08
C ALA A 210 -4.11 19.17 -7.53
N VAL A 211 -3.58 18.08 -6.96
CA VAL A 211 -2.21 18.01 -6.45
C VAL A 211 -1.19 18.18 -7.59
N ARG A 212 -1.38 17.49 -8.72
CA ARG A 212 -0.47 17.61 -9.88
C ARG A 212 -0.46 19.02 -10.49
N ALA A 213 -1.59 19.73 -10.49
CA ALA A 213 -1.67 21.11 -10.97
C ALA A 213 -0.93 22.11 -10.08
N GLY A 214 -0.65 21.76 -8.83
CA GLY A 214 -0.03 22.61 -7.83
C GLY A 214 1.01 21.87 -6.99
N LEU A 215 1.94 21.15 -7.62
CA LEU A 215 3.03 20.48 -6.89
C LEU A 215 3.89 21.52 -6.15
N PRO A 216 4.25 21.27 -4.86
CA PRO A 216 5.19 22.09 -4.12
C PRO A 216 6.58 22.14 -4.77
N ALA A 217 7.32 23.19 -4.47
CA ALA A 217 8.72 23.26 -4.86
C ALA A 217 9.52 22.14 -4.16
N GLY A 218 10.31 21.36 -4.92
CA GLY A 218 11.03 20.19 -4.40
C GLY A 218 10.27 18.88 -4.48
N ALA A 219 8.98 18.90 -4.82
CA ALA A 219 8.26 17.68 -5.18
C ALA A 219 8.74 17.14 -6.53
N LEU A 220 8.93 15.85 -6.61
CA LEU A 220 9.36 15.10 -7.80
C LEU A 220 8.20 14.67 -8.68
N GLY A 221 7.00 14.54 -8.10
CA GLY A 221 5.79 14.13 -8.77
C GLY A 221 4.73 13.65 -7.78
N ALA A 222 3.60 13.20 -8.29
CA ALA A 222 2.53 12.65 -7.47
C ALA A 222 1.84 11.48 -8.17
N THR A 223 1.48 10.45 -7.40
CA THR A 223 0.78 9.26 -7.88
C THR A 223 -0.43 8.95 -7.00
N LEU A 224 -1.42 8.26 -7.57
CA LEU A 224 -2.51 7.72 -6.77
C LEU A 224 -2.01 6.57 -5.90
N SER A 225 -2.35 6.55 -4.62
CA SER A 225 -2.02 5.44 -3.71
C SER A 225 -3.03 4.30 -3.87
N GLY A 226 -2.60 3.18 -4.42
CA GLY A 226 -3.46 2.01 -4.65
C GLY A 226 -4.72 2.37 -5.45
N SER A 227 -5.90 2.14 -4.86
CA SER A 227 -7.20 2.51 -5.44
C SER A 227 -7.56 3.99 -5.25
N GLY A 228 -6.79 4.74 -4.47
CA GLY A 228 -7.10 6.08 -4.02
C GLY A 228 -8.09 6.09 -2.83
N PRO A 229 -8.61 7.25 -2.44
CA PRO A 229 -8.39 8.58 -3.02
C PRO A 229 -7.11 9.30 -2.55
N THR A 230 -6.33 8.70 -1.64
CA THR A 230 -5.04 9.25 -1.19
C THR A 230 -4.09 9.43 -2.37
N VAL A 231 -3.39 10.55 -2.36
CA VAL A 231 -2.31 10.86 -3.30
C VAL A 231 -0.99 10.84 -2.55
N ILE A 232 0.01 10.16 -3.09
CA ILE A 232 1.38 10.28 -2.59
C ILE A 232 2.09 11.36 -3.42
N VAL A 233 2.55 12.40 -2.75
CA VAL A 233 3.51 13.36 -3.30
C VAL A 233 4.91 12.86 -2.96
N TRP A 234 5.71 12.64 -3.98
CA TRP A 234 7.10 12.20 -3.86
C TRP A 234 7.99 13.42 -3.73
N ALA A 235 8.60 13.66 -2.58
CA ALA A 235 9.42 14.83 -2.32
C ALA A 235 10.90 14.45 -2.19
N ARG A 236 11.82 15.38 -2.53
CA ARG A 236 13.23 15.22 -2.14
C ARG A 236 13.37 15.30 -0.63
N GLU A 237 14.25 14.50 -0.04
CA GLU A 237 14.46 14.47 1.41
C GLU A 237 14.69 15.88 2.00
N ARG A 238 15.55 16.69 1.38
CA ARG A 238 15.85 18.05 1.86
C ARG A 238 14.67 19.03 1.79
N ASP A 239 13.66 18.72 0.94
CA ASP A 239 12.54 19.61 0.66
C ASP A 239 11.23 19.04 1.26
N ALA A 240 11.27 17.86 1.91
CA ALA A 240 10.07 17.13 2.33
C ALA A 240 9.21 17.91 3.34
N ASP A 241 9.84 18.57 4.32
CA ASP A 241 9.10 19.31 5.35
C ASP A 241 8.44 20.56 4.76
N SER A 242 9.15 21.33 3.92
CA SER A 242 8.56 22.49 3.24
C SER A 242 7.45 22.08 2.26
N CYS A 243 7.61 20.96 1.55
CA CYS A 243 6.55 20.39 0.72
C CYS A 243 5.32 20.02 1.56
N ALA A 244 5.50 19.40 2.72
CA ALA A 244 4.40 19.03 3.60
C ALA A 244 3.64 20.27 4.12
N GLU A 245 4.35 21.31 4.56
CA GLU A 245 3.75 22.57 5.01
C GLU A 245 2.94 23.25 3.88
N GLU A 246 3.47 23.28 2.67
CA GLU A 246 2.79 23.85 1.51
C GLU A 246 1.54 23.03 1.13
N LEU A 247 1.59 21.70 1.21
CA LEU A 247 0.43 20.82 0.99
C LEU A 247 -0.67 21.05 2.03
N VAL A 248 -0.33 21.24 3.32
CA VAL A 248 -1.31 21.62 4.37
C VAL A 248 -2.04 22.90 3.99
N GLY A 249 -1.31 23.91 3.53
CA GLY A 249 -1.91 25.19 3.14
C GLY A 249 -2.82 25.09 1.89
N ARG A 250 -2.47 24.21 0.94
CA ARG A 250 -3.22 24.03 -0.32
C ARG A 250 -4.40 23.07 -0.21
N HIS A 251 -4.33 22.12 0.71
CA HIS A 251 -5.32 21.06 0.89
C HIS A 251 -5.79 20.99 2.36
N PRO A 252 -6.45 22.03 2.89
CA PRO A 252 -6.83 22.12 4.31
C PRO A 252 -7.83 21.05 4.75
N ASP A 253 -8.57 20.45 3.80
CA ASP A 253 -9.53 19.36 4.05
C ASP A 253 -8.89 17.97 3.96
N ALA A 254 -7.56 17.88 3.81
CA ALA A 254 -6.84 16.63 3.77
C ALA A 254 -5.81 16.56 4.92
N GLN A 255 -5.63 15.36 5.46
CA GLN A 255 -4.54 15.09 6.38
C GLN A 255 -3.24 14.88 5.57
N ILE A 256 -2.19 15.62 5.92
CA ILE A 256 -0.86 15.43 5.32
C ILE A 256 -0.03 14.61 6.29
N ILE A 257 0.50 13.46 5.81
CA ILE A 257 1.33 12.57 6.60
C ILE A 257 2.66 12.38 5.89
N ARG A 258 3.76 12.82 6.52
CA ARG A 258 5.10 12.46 6.08
C ARG A 258 5.38 11.04 6.54
N LEU A 259 5.76 10.17 5.61
CA LEU A 259 6.01 8.76 5.85
C LEU A 259 7.44 8.38 5.42
N ALA A 260 7.92 7.25 5.91
CA ALA A 260 9.15 6.61 5.46
C ALA A 260 8.85 5.19 4.97
N VAL A 261 9.80 4.58 4.28
CA VAL A 261 9.71 3.16 3.94
C VAL A 261 9.88 2.33 5.20
N ALA A 262 8.89 1.49 5.50
CA ALA A 262 9.00 0.50 6.57
C ALA A 262 9.89 -0.66 6.10
N THR A 263 11.09 -0.75 6.64
CA THR A 263 12.06 -1.78 6.25
C THR A 263 11.71 -3.18 6.77
N THR A 264 10.72 -3.31 7.65
CA THR A 264 10.18 -4.58 8.13
C THR A 264 8.73 -4.71 7.70
N GLY A 265 8.31 -5.91 7.33
CA GLY A 265 6.92 -6.23 7.11
C GLY A 265 6.18 -6.57 8.41
N ALA A 266 5.03 -7.24 8.25
CA ALA A 266 4.25 -7.71 9.37
C ALA A 266 5.05 -8.70 10.23
N GLY A 267 5.03 -8.51 11.55
CA GLY A 267 5.81 -9.31 12.48
C GLY A 267 5.49 -9.01 13.94
N VAL A 268 6.26 -9.57 14.85
CA VAL A 268 6.15 -9.32 16.30
C VAL A 268 6.41 -7.83 16.55
N ALA A 269 5.54 -7.21 17.36
CA ALA A 269 5.59 -5.78 17.72
C ALA A 269 6.56 -5.49 18.85
#